data_47349d0170ea68694c76afe4a36999df
#
_entry.id   47349d0170ea68694c76afe4a36999df
#
_cell.length_a   1.000
_cell.length_b   1.000
_cell.length_c   1.000
_cell.angle_alpha   90.00
_cell.angle_beta   90.00
_cell.angle_gamma   90.00
#
_symmetry.space_group_name_H-M   'P 1'
#
loop_
_entity.id
_entity.type
_entity.pdbx_description
1 polymer ?
#
loop_
_entity_poly.entity_id
_entity_poly.type
_entity_poly.pdbx_seq_one_letter_code
_entity_poly.pdbx_strand_id
1 'polypeptide(L)'
;MKLLVNAAAGLIAGLFAVSGPAHAFPDRPISIIVPWAAGGGTDAVVRTFAAGFQEELGVPVNVINRTGGGGITGHSAIINAEADGYTLGAASPEIGLYRTLGTADISLDDLDLFSRLAIIPAGVTVAADSPFETLEQLIAAVRSEPAGTYSSSGTGVGGSWHVAAGGLLAAADIDPQKLKWVPSQGGAPALMEVMSGGITMFTGSPVEALSLLEAGRVRTLAVMLDERSETFPDAPTVREAIGKDWSYANWFALVAPKGIDAEARDILYQAAARANARPEVQSSLKERGITPVWDAPGEFDAFAADFTAKAKSVLEGLGLAKN
;
A
#
# COMPACT_ATOMS: atom_id res chain seq x y z
N MET A 1 58.24 47.97 59.39
CA MET A 1 56.78 47.84 59.27
C MET A 1 56.50 47.45 57.83
N LYS A 2 56.18 46.17 57.59
CA LYS A 2 56.13 45.55 56.27
C LYS A 2 54.67 45.46 55.84
N LEU A 3 54.34 46.08 54.71
CA LEU A 3 53.03 45.87 54.01
C LEU A 3 53.11 44.57 53.26
N LEU A 4 52.12 43.70 53.50
CA LEU A 4 51.80 42.52 52.68
C LEU A 4 50.73 42.89 51.69
N VAL A 5 51.08 42.80 50.40
CA VAL A 5 50.13 42.91 49.29
C VAL A 5 49.70 41.47 48.86
N ASN A 6 48.45 41.13 49.10
CA ASN A 6 47.87 39.87 48.59
C ASN A 6 47.35 40.08 47.17
N ALA A 7 47.96 39.42 46.22
CA ALA A 7 47.48 39.30 44.88
C ALA A 7 46.50 38.10 44.76
N ALA A 8 45.20 38.36 44.59
CA ALA A 8 44.24 37.37 44.30
C ALA A 8 44.23 37.13 42.76
N ALA A 9 44.84 36.04 42.34
CA ALA A 9 44.73 35.57 40.96
C ALA A 9 43.40 34.84 40.77
N GLY A 10 42.43 35.47 40.10
CA GLY A 10 41.17 34.87 39.72
C GLY A 10 41.36 33.88 38.54
N LEU A 11 41.14 32.57 38.80
CA LEU A 11 41.16 31.52 37.84
C LEU A 11 39.80 31.53 37.13
N ILE A 12 39.69 32.17 35.97
CA ILE A 12 38.51 32.03 35.06
C ILE A 12 38.71 30.72 34.29
N ALA A 13 38.12 29.63 34.80
CA ALA A 13 37.99 28.38 34.04
C ALA A 13 36.91 28.59 33.00
N GLY A 14 37.32 28.90 31.77
CA GLY A 14 36.42 28.91 30.63
C GLY A 14 35.91 27.49 30.35
N LEU A 15 34.65 27.23 30.62
CA LEU A 15 33.96 26.04 30.07
C LEU A 15 33.87 26.22 28.54
N PHE A 16 34.84 25.68 27.82
CA PHE A 16 34.64 25.37 26.40
C PHE A 16 33.67 24.21 26.38
N ALA A 17 32.39 24.50 26.14
CA ALA A 17 31.45 23.49 25.67
C ALA A 17 32.02 22.98 24.35
N VAL A 18 32.61 21.78 24.37
CA VAL A 18 32.98 21.04 23.17
C VAL A 18 31.65 20.62 22.52
N SER A 19 31.10 21.50 21.69
CA SER A 19 30.08 21.09 20.72
C SER A 19 30.80 20.13 19.78
N GLY A 20 30.66 18.82 20.03
CA GLY A 20 31.04 17.82 19.06
C GLY A 20 30.36 18.17 17.73
N PRO A 21 30.94 17.76 16.58
CA PRO A 21 30.28 17.95 15.32
C PRO A 21 28.88 17.35 15.43
N ALA A 22 27.84 18.18 15.30
CA ALA A 22 26.48 17.67 15.11
C ALA A 22 26.54 16.86 13.82
N HIS A 23 26.50 15.52 13.93
CA HIS A 23 26.42 14.67 12.77
C HIS A 23 25.11 15.03 12.08
N ALA A 24 25.21 15.47 10.81
CA ALA A 24 24.03 15.82 10.04
C ALA A 24 23.20 14.53 9.85
N PHE A 25 21.93 14.58 10.21
CA PHE A 25 20.99 13.46 9.97
C PHE A 25 20.74 13.31 8.46
N PRO A 26 20.74 12.06 7.93
CA PRO A 26 21.08 10.78 8.57
C PRO A 26 22.60 10.51 8.49
N ASP A 27 23.19 9.96 9.58
CA ASP A 27 24.61 9.61 9.67
C ASP A 27 24.90 8.11 9.71
N ARG A 28 23.84 7.29 9.69
CA ARG A 28 23.89 5.81 9.73
C ARG A 28 22.82 5.19 8.85
N PRO A 29 22.89 3.87 8.56
CA PRO A 29 21.91 3.19 7.72
C PRO A 29 20.49 3.34 8.24
N ILE A 30 19.55 3.53 7.29
CA ILE A 30 18.10 3.53 7.53
C ILE A 30 17.54 2.15 7.20
N SER A 31 16.55 1.69 7.96
CA SER A 31 15.82 0.46 7.69
C SER A 31 14.38 0.76 7.28
N ILE A 32 13.88 0.06 6.25
CA ILE A 32 12.45 0.10 5.87
C ILE A 32 11.85 -1.29 6.13
N ILE A 33 10.91 -1.37 7.09
CA ILE A 33 10.19 -2.61 7.39
C ILE A 33 9.08 -2.80 6.36
N VAL A 34 9.06 -3.99 5.73
CA VAL A 34 8.02 -4.43 4.80
C VAL A 34 7.17 -5.52 5.48
N PRO A 35 5.84 -5.33 5.66
CA PRO A 35 4.97 -6.27 6.36
C PRO A 35 4.70 -7.58 5.61
N TRP A 36 5.24 -7.75 4.42
CA TRP A 36 4.95 -8.82 3.47
C TRP A 36 6.21 -9.60 3.08
N ALA A 37 5.98 -10.77 2.48
CA ALA A 37 7.07 -11.63 2.02
C ALA A 37 7.91 -10.97 0.91
N ALA A 38 9.19 -11.31 0.88
CA ALA A 38 10.09 -10.91 -0.18
C ALA A 38 9.58 -11.41 -1.55
N GLY A 39 9.74 -10.57 -2.58
CA GLY A 39 9.28 -10.85 -3.94
C GLY A 39 7.80 -10.54 -4.19
N GLY A 40 7.01 -10.14 -3.17
CA GLY A 40 5.65 -9.66 -3.34
C GLY A 40 5.60 -8.20 -3.85
N GLY A 41 4.39 -7.73 -4.21
CA GLY A 41 4.20 -6.39 -4.77
C GLY A 41 4.74 -5.26 -3.88
N THR A 42 4.45 -5.29 -2.57
CA THR A 42 4.98 -4.31 -1.61
C THR A 42 6.51 -4.33 -1.54
N ASP A 43 7.10 -5.52 -1.50
CA ASP A 43 8.56 -5.69 -1.44
C ASP A 43 9.22 -5.16 -2.72
N ALA A 44 8.63 -5.45 -3.88
CA ALA A 44 9.12 -4.96 -5.18
C ALA A 44 9.10 -3.43 -5.26
N VAL A 45 8.00 -2.79 -4.85
CA VAL A 45 7.88 -1.32 -4.80
C VAL A 45 8.93 -0.74 -3.87
N VAL A 46 9.01 -1.25 -2.63
CA VAL A 46 9.92 -0.70 -1.62
C VAL A 46 11.39 -0.87 -2.01
N ARG A 47 11.79 -2.02 -2.57
CA ARG A 47 13.18 -2.21 -3.02
C ARG A 47 13.56 -1.33 -4.20
N THR A 48 12.63 -1.14 -5.14
CA THR A 48 12.85 -0.22 -6.27
C THR A 48 13.00 1.22 -5.76
N PHE A 49 12.13 1.65 -4.85
CA PHE A 49 12.22 2.95 -4.20
C PHE A 49 13.49 3.10 -3.35
N ALA A 50 13.83 2.12 -2.52
CA ALA A 50 14.96 2.16 -1.60
C ALA A 50 16.31 2.38 -2.30
N ALA A 51 16.47 1.85 -3.52
CA ALA A 51 17.67 2.09 -4.31
C ALA A 51 17.87 3.59 -4.62
N GLY A 52 16.85 4.27 -5.12
CA GLY A 52 16.88 5.71 -5.33
C GLY A 52 16.99 6.51 -4.02
N PHE A 53 16.30 6.06 -2.97
CA PHE A 53 16.30 6.72 -1.67
C PHE A 53 17.68 6.70 -0.99
N GLN A 54 18.41 5.59 -1.11
CA GLN A 54 19.79 5.48 -0.67
C GLN A 54 20.71 6.49 -1.36
N GLU A 55 20.54 6.69 -2.67
CA GLU A 55 21.34 7.67 -3.40
C GLU A 55 21.04 9.11 -2.98
N GLU A 56 19.76 9.43 -2.70
CA GLU A 56 19.37 10.76 -2.24
C GLU A 56 19.83 11.08 -0.80
N LEU A 57 19.92 10.08 0.07
CA LEU A 57 20.32 10.24 1.46
C LEU A 57 21.83 10.11 1.69
N GLY A 58 22.55 9.43 0.78
CA GLY A 58 23.98 9.17 0.92
C GLY A 58 24.34 8.14 2.01
N VAL A 59 23.35 7.45 2.57
CA VAL A 59 23.52 6.36 3.55
C VAL A 59 22.82 5.10 3.07
N PRO A 60 23.25 3.88 3.52
CA PRO A 60 22.57 2.64 3.13
C PRO A 60 21.12 2.59 3.57
N VAL A 61 20.22 2.07 2.70
CA VAL A 61 18.82 1.83 3.00
C VAL A 61 18.53 0.34 2.92
N ASN A 62 18.25 -0.27 4.07
CA ASN A 62 18.03 -1.71 4.21
C ASN A 62 16.53 -2.03 4.20
N VAL A 63 16.09 -2.94 3.33
CA VAL A 63 14.71 -3.43 3.29
C VAL A 63 14.59 -4.73 4.06
N ILE A 64 13.75 -4.74 5.11
CA ILE A 64 13.58 -5.83 6.07
C ILE A 64 12.15 -6.36 6.02
N ASN A 65 11.95 -7.60 5.55
CA ASN A 65 10.64 -8.23 5.55
C ASN A 65 10.27 -8.76 6.95
N ARG A 66 9.10 -8.36 7.48
CA ARG A 66 8.51 -8.86 8.72
C ARG A 66 7.09 -9.30 8.48
N THR A 67 6.92 -10.57 8.18
CA THR A 67 5.64 -11.17 7.80
C THR A 67 4.87 -11.72 9.01
N GLY A 68 3.56 -11.93 8.85
CA GLY A 68 2.69 -12.63 9.81
C GLY A 68 1.39 -11.89 10.07
N GLY A 69 0.34 -12.65 10.41
CA GLY A 69 -0.96 -12.11 10.79
C GLY A 69 -1.65 -11.23 9.73
N GLY A 70 -1.42 -11.49 8.44
CA GLY A 70 -1.97 -10.63 7.39
C GLY A 70 -1.37 -9.21 7.39
N GLY A 71 -0.08 -9.08 7.71
CA GLY A 71 0.64 -7.81 7.79
C GLY A 71 0.73 -7.21 9.20
N ILE A 72 -0.08 -7.70 10.16
CA ILE A 72 -0.14 -7.15 11.54
C ILE A 72 1.25 -7.15 12.20
N THR A 73 2.02 -8.24 12.05
CA THR A 73 3.36 -8.35 12.65
C THR A 73 4.29 -7.24 12.18
N GLY A 74 4.32 -6.98 10.88
CA GLY A 74 5.19 -5.94 10.29
C GLY A 74 4.71 -4.53 10.63
N HIS A 75 3.40 -4.25 10.48
CA HIS A 75 2.85 -2.94 10.83
C HIS A 75 3.02 -2.62 12.32
N SER A 76 2.81 -3.60 13.21
CA SER A 76 3.10 -3.42 14.65
C SER A 76 4.58 -3.15 14.91
N ALA A 77 5.49 -3.81 14.15
CA ALA A 77 6.91 -3.56 14.30
C ALA A 77 7.33 -2.15 13.85
N ILE A 78 6.65 -1.57 12.85
CA ILE A 78 6.83 -0.17 12.45
C ILE A 78 6.33 0.75 13.56
N ILE A 79 5.09 0.57 14.02
CA ILE A 79 4.46 1.41 15.04
C ILE A 79 5.28 1.46 16.34
N ASN A 80 5.87 0.33 16.74
CA ASN A 80 6.64 0.22 18.00
C ASN A 80 8.14 0.51 17.85
N ALA A 81 8.61 0.92 16.68
CA ALA A 81 10.00 1.33 16.50
C ALA A 81 10.27 2.70 17.11
N GLU A 82 11.55 3.03 17.34
CA GLU A 82 11.95 4.37 17.78
C GLU A 82 11.64 5.40 16.69
N ALA A 83 11.05 6.54 17.08
CA ALA A 83 10.69 7.62 16.17
C ALA A 83 11.87 8.56 15.88
N ASP A 84 13.05 7.99 15.63
CA ASP A 84 14.32 8.69 15.41
C ASP A 84 14.68 8.91 13.93
N GLY A 85 13.80 8.47 13.00
CA GLY A 85 13.99 8.57 11.56
C GLY A 85 14.86 7.47 10.94
N TYR A 86 15.44 6.55 11.72
CA TYR A 86 16.26 5.46 11.19
C TYR A 86 15.49 4.15 10.97
N THR A 87 14.25 4.07 11.48
CA THR A 87 13.33 3.00 11.15
C THR A 87 12.10 3.58 10.51
N LEU A 88 11.92 3.28 9.22
CA LEU A 88 10.73 3.60 8.44
C LEU A 88 9.95 2.32 8.15
N GLY A 89 8.80 2.44 7.54
CA GLY A 89 7.98 1.31 7.14
C GLY A 89 7.27 1.49 5.83
N ALA A 90 6.87 0.37 5.26
CA ALA A 90 5.89 0.32 4.19
C ALA A 90 4.50 0.07 4.78
N ALA A 91 3.54 0.93 4.45
CA ALA A 91 2.12 0.67 4.73
C ALA A 91 1.41 0.21 3.46
N SER A 92 0.36 -0.59 3.65
CA SER A 92 -0.52 -1.11 2.61
C SER A 92 -1.97 -1.07 3.09
N PRO A 93 -2.98 -1.26 2.22
CA PRO A 93 -4.40 -1.12 2.55
C PRO A 93 -4.87 -1.81 3.82
N GLU A 94 -4.28 -2.94 4.15
CA GLU A 94 -4.71 -3.78 5.28
C GLU A 94 -4.66 -3.06 6.63
N ILE A 95 -3.72 -2.12 6.82
CA ILE A 95 -3.64 -1.36 8.08
C ILE A 95 -4.89 -0.50 8.33
N GLY A 96 -5.55 -0.02 7.26
CA GLY A 96 -6.84 0.67 7.35
C GLY A 96 -8.03 -0.24 7.62
N LEU A 97 -7.86 -1.56 7.54
CA LEU A 97 -8.94 -2.55 7.68
C LEU A 97 -8.95 -3.25 9.04
N TYR A 98 -7.83 -3.31 9.76
CA TYR A 98 -7.67 -4.14 10.96
C TYR A 98 -8.69 -3.83 12.06
N ARG A 99 -8.89 -2.54 12.40
CA ARG A 99 -9.87 -2.13 13.41
C ARG A 99 -11.29 -2.53 13.01
N THR A 100 -11.68 -2.28 11.76
CA THR A 100 -13.00 -2.64 11.24
C THR A 100 -13.23 -4.15 11.26
N LEU A 101 -12.23 -4.95 10.94
CA LEU A 101 -12.27 -6.41 10.99
C LEU A 101 -12.15 -6.97 12.42
N GLY A 102 -11.77 -6.14 13.39
CA GLY A 102 -11.48 -6.57 14.77
C GLY A 102 -10.33 -7.56 14.87
N THR A 103 -9.35 -7.48 13.95
CA THR A 103 -8.18 -8.37 13.90
C THR A 103 -6.99 -7.81 14.66
N ALA A 104 -6.85 -6.48 14.73
CA ALA A 104 -5.87 -5.78 15.54
C ALA A 104 -6.34 -4.35 15.82
N ASP A 105 -5.92 -3.79 16.97
CA ASP A 105 -6.19 -2.39 17.33
C ASP A 105 -5.02 -1.49 16.93
N ILE A 106 -4.70 -1.50 15.64
CA ILE A 106 -3.73 -0.60 15.01
C ILE A 106 -4.33 -0.04 13.71
N SER A 107 -3.91 1.16 13.32
CA SER A 107 -4.38 1.85 12.12
C SER A 107 -3.34 2.82 11.58
N LEU A 108 -3.69 3.52 10.52
CA LEU A 108 -2.87 4.60 9.95
C LEU A 108 -2.67 5.77 10.92
N ASP A 109 -3.58 5.99 11.89
CA ASP A 109 -3.46 7.04 12.90
C ASP A 109 -2.26 6.83 13.85
N ASP A 110 -1.76 5.59 13.95
CA ASP A 110 -0.64 5.21 14.79
C ASP A 110 0.72 5.46 14.11
N LEU A 111 0.73 6.07 12.91
CA LEU A 111 1.90 6.32 12.08
C LEU A 111 1.99 7.80 11.69
N ASP A 112 3.19 8.24 11.38
CA ASP A 112 3.43 9.46 10.60
C ASP A 112 3.47 9.09 9.12
N LEU A 113 2.50 9.63 8.36
CA LEU A 113 2.33 9.34 6.94
C LEU A 113 3.23 10.27 6.12
N PHE A 114 3.99 9.70 5.17
CA PHE A 114 4.82 10.48 4.24
C PHE A 114 4.10 10.67 2.92
N SER A 115 4.01 9.61 2.13
CA SER A 115 3.36 9.61 0.82
C SER A 115 3.10 8.18 0.35
N ARG A 116 2.14 8.01 -0.54
CA ARG A 116 2.10 6.81 -1.37
C ARG A 116 3.30 6.82 -2.32
N LEU A 117 3.89 5.66 -2.53
CA LEU A 117 4.99 5.46 -3.48
C LEU A 117 4.47 4.96 -4.82
N ALA A 118 3.45 4.11 -4.77
CA ALA A 118 2.88 3.48 -5.95
C ALA A 118 1.48 2.94 -5.65
N ILE A 119 0.72 2.66 -6.74
CA ILE A 119 -0.56 1.95 -6.70
C ILE A 119 -0.57 0.80 -7.70
N ILE A 120 -1.38 -0.23 -7.39
CA ILE A 120 -1.72 -1.33 -8.30
C ILE A 120 -3.25 -1.39 -8.38
N PRO A 121 -3.86 -1.14 -9.55
CA PRO A 121 -5.32 -1.13 -9.67
C PRO A 121 -5.90 -2.51 -9.45
N ALA A 122 -7.09 -2.58 -8.85
CA ALA A 122 -7.92 -3.75 -8.92
C ALA A 122 -8.54 -3.87 -10.32
N GLY A 123 -8.97 -5.07 -10.67
CA GLY A 123 -9.69 -5.32 -11.92
C GLY A 123 -10.57 -6.54 -11.80
N VAL A 124 -11.32 -6.82 -12.84
CA VAL A 124 -12.12 -8.05 -12.97
C VAL A 124 -11.52 -8.86 -14.10
N THR A 125 -10.91 -9.99 -13.76
CA THR A 125 -10.28 -10.90 -14.74
C THR A 125 -10.97 -12.25 -14.70
N VAL A 126 -11.29 -12.79 -15.87
CA VAL A 126 -11.94 -14.10 -16.07
C VAL A 126 -11.08 -15.00 -16.95
N ALA A 127 -11.35 -16.30 -16.97
CA ALA A 127 -10.73 -17.23 -17.91
C ALA A 127 -11.03 -16.83 -19.36
N ALA A 128 -10.14 -17.14 -20.29
CA ALA A 128 -10.31 -16.78 -21.71
C ALA A 128 -11.54 -17.45 -22.35
N ASP A 129 -11.92 -18.63 -21.87
CA ASP A 129 -13.10 -19.39 -22.29
C ASP A 129 -14.37 -19.10 -21.47
N SER A 130 -14.29 -18.11 -20.57
CA SER A 130 -15.45 -17.65 -19.80
C SER A 130 -16.57 -17.19 -20.74
N PRO A 131 -17.87 -17.46 -20.40
CA PRO A 131 -19.00 -16.96 -21.17
C PRO A 131 -19.17 -15.44 -21.10
N PHE A 132 -18.43 -14.77 -20.19
CA PHE A 132 -18.49 -13.33 -20.00
C PHE A 132 -17.41 -12.63 -20.82
N GLU A 133 -17.84 -11.83 -21.79
CA GLU A 133 -16.95 -11.02 -22.62
C GLU A 133 -16.83 -9.58 -22.11
N THR A 134 -17.81 -9.11 -21.33
CA THR A 134 -17.85 -7.74 -20.76
C THR A 134 -18.21 -7.77 -19.28
N LEU A 135 -17.84 -6.71 -18.55
CA LEU A 135 -18.24 -6.53 -17.16
C LEU A 135 -19.78 -6.42 -17.04
N GLU A 136 -20.45 -5.79 -18.01
CA GLU A 136 -21.90 -5.66 -18.02
C GLU A 136 -22.60 -7.02 -18.02
N GLN A 137 -22.16 -7.97 -18.87
CA GLN A 137 -22.68 -9.33 -18.91
C GLN A 137 -22.51 -10.05 -17.57
N LEU A 138 -21.32 -9.95 -16.98
CA LEU A 138 -21.02 -10.56 -15.69
C LEU A 138 -21.90 -9.98 -14.57
N ILE A 139 -22.01 -8.65 -14.47
CA ILE A 139 -22.83 -7.97 -13.47
C ILE A 139 -24.32 -8.29 -13.63
N ALA A 140 -24.81 -8.38 -14.88
CA ALA A 140 -26.19 -8.80 -15.16
C ALA A 140 -26.45 -10.23 -14.68
N ALA A 141 -25.53 -11.15 -14.94
CA ALA A 141 -25.61 -12.54 -14.47
C ALA A 141 -25.55 -12.63 -12.92
N VAL A 142 -24.62 -11.94 -12.26
CA VAL A 142 -24.57 -11.89 -10.80
C VAL A 142 -25.87 -11.34 -10.21
N ARG A 143 -26.49 -10.35 -10.87
CA ARG A 143 -27.77 -9.76 -10.43
C ARG A 143 -28.94 -10.75 -10.52
N SER A 144 -29.03 -11.51 -11.61
CA SER A 144 -30.19 -12.38 -11.89
C SER A 144 -30.14 -13.71 -11.14
N GLU A 145 -28.97 -14.29 -10.98
CA GLU A 145 -28.81 -15.62 -10.40
C GLU A 145 -28.85 -15.61 -8.85
N PRO A 146 -29.12 -16.75 -8.19
CA PRO A 146 -29.09 -16.88 -6.73
C PRO A 146 -27.73 -16.50 -6.14
N ALA A 147 -27.71 -16.05 -4.87
CA ALA A 147 -26.48 -15.76 -4.16
C ALA A 147 -25.57 -17.01 -4.11
N GLY A 148 -24.27 -16.80 -4.30
CA GLY A 148 -23.25 -17.86 -4.29
C GLY A 148 -23.12 -18.64 -5.61
N THR A 149 -23.91 -18.34 -6.64
CA THR A 149 -23.75 -18.94 -7.97
C THR A 149 -22.40 -18.59 -8.58
N TYR A 150 -22.01 -17.34 -8.46
CA TYR A 150 -20.70 -16.85 -8.93
C TYR A 150 -19.74 -16.62 -7.76
N SER A 151 -18.46 -16.81 -8.02
CA SER A 151 -17.41 -16.70 -7.01
C SER A 151 -16.26 -15.81 -7.47
N SER A 152 -15.61 -15.19 -6.51
CA SER A 152 -14.39 -14.42 -6.72
C SER A 152 -13.31 -14.80 -5.70
N SER A 153 -12.08 -14.47 -6.04
CA SER A 153 -10.91 -14.68 -5.19
C SER A 153 -9.85 -13.61 -5.43
N GLY A 154 -8.82 -13.60 -4.58
CA GLY A 154 -7.67 -12.69 -4.67
C GLY A 154 -6.81 -12.72 -3.42
N THR A 155 -7.42 -12.55 -2.25
CA THR A 155 -6.76 -12.56 -0.94
C THR A 155 -7.57 -13.32 0.11
N GLY A 156 -7.20 -13.20 1.38
CA GLY A 156 -8.00 -13.68 2.51
C GLY A 156 -9.35 -12.96 2.63
N VAL A 157 -10.22 -13.50 3.49
CA VAL A 157 -11.53 -12.88 3.79
C VAL A 157 -11.31 -11.49 4.40
N GLY A 158 -12.04 -10.49 3.92
CA GLY A 158 -11.92 -9.09 4.36
C GLY A 158 -10.64 -8.38 3.88
N GLY A 159 -9.77 -9.07 3.14
CA GLY A 159 -8.58 -8.44 2.57
C GLY A 159 -8.92 -7.49 1.41
N SER A 160 -7.89 -6.79 0.93
CA SER A 160 -8.02 -5.70 -0.04
C SER A 160 -8.82 -6.07 -1.28
N TRP A 161 -8.54 -7.21 -1.91
CA TRP A 161 -9.27 -7.63 -3.12
C TRP A 161 -10.71 -8.09 -2.84
N HIS A 162 -11.02 -8.52 -1.59
CA HIS A 162 -12.39 -8.77 -1.19
C HIS A 162 -13.19 -7.47 -1.06
N VAL A 163 -12.55 -6.41 -0.52
CA VAL A 163 -13.14 -5.06 -0.49
C VAL A 163 -13.37 -4.55 -1.92
N ALA A 164 -12.41 -4.74 -2.83
CA ALA A 164 -12.57 -4.37 -4.24
C ALA A 164 -13.80 -5.03 -4.89
N ALA A 165 -13.98 -6.34 -4.67
CA ALA A 165 -15.14 -7.10 -5.17
C ALA A 165 -16.45 -6.63 -4.56
N GLY A 166 -16.49 -6.49 -3.23
CA GLY A 166 -17.70 -6.05 -2.50
C GLY A 166 -18.15 -4.65 -2.91
N GLY A 167 -17.19 -3.73 -3.06
CA GLY A 167 -17.48 -2.37 -3.48
C GLY A 167 -17.95 -2.28 -4.94
N LEU A 168 -17.43 -3.10 -5.83
CA LEU A 168 -17.94 -3.20 -7.21
C LEU A 168 -19.41 -3.61 -7.23
N LEU A 169 -19.80 -4.61 -6.44
CA LEU A 169 -21.20 -5.04 -6.37
C LEU A 169 -22.08 -3.95 -5.74
N ALA A 170 -21.64 -3.33 -4.65
CA ALA A 170 -22.36 -2.23 -4.01
C ALA A 170 -22.59 -1.07 -4.98
N ALA A 171 -21.55 -0.65 -5.72
CA ALA A 171 -21.64 0.39 -6.74
C ALA A 171 -22.60 0.01 -7.89
N ALA A 172 -22.72 -1.28 -8.18
CA ALA A 172 -23.67 -1.82 -9.16
C ALA A 172 -25.07 -2.03 -8.57
N ASP A 173 -25.40 -1.55 -7.36
CA ASP A 173 -26.67 -1.77 -6.65
C ASP A 173 -27.01 -3.26 -6.50
N ILE A 174 -26.00 -4.07 -6.14
CA ILE A 174 -26.12 -5.50 -5.85
C ILE A 174 -25.61 -5.75 -4.44
N ASP A 175 -26.30 -6.60 -3.68
CA ASP A 175 -25.82 -7.02 -2.35
C ASP A 175 -24.41 -7.63 -2.48
N PRO A 176 -23.39 -7.09 -1.80
CA PRO A 176 -22.02 -7.61 -1.85
C PRO A 176 -21.90 -9.10 -1.47
N GLN A 177 -22.79 -9.60 -0.60
CA GLN A 177 -22.81 -11.00 -0.19
C GLN A 177 -23.31 -11.95 -1.26
N LYS A 178 -23.83 -11.44 -2.38
CA LYS A 178 -24.31 -12.27 -3.49
C LYS A 178 -23.17 -12.99 -4.22
N LEU A 179 -21.96 -12.44 -4.14
CA LEU A 179 -20.76 -13.06 -4.69
C LEU A 179 -20.08 -13.93 -3.62
N LYS A 180 -19.89 -15.22 -3.92
CA LYS A 180 -19.15 -16.10 -3.01
C LYS A 180 -17.68 -15.77 -3.02
N TRP A 181 -17.13 -15.30 -1.88
CA TRP A 181 -15.69 -15.13 -1.74
C TRP A 181 -14.98 -16.44 -1.43
N VAL A 182 -13.96 -16.78 -2.21
CA VAL A 182 -13.09 -17.93 -1.99
C VAL A 182 -11.71 -17.40 -1.58
N PRO A 183 -11.29 -17.56 -0.31
CA PRO A 183 -10.02 -17.00 0.15
C PRO A 183 -8.83 -17.68 -0.55
N SER A 184 -7.80 -16.88 -0.86
CA SER A 184 -6.55 -17.33 -1.48
C SER A 184 -5.35 -16.74 -0.75
N GLN A 185 -4.18 -17.37 -0.94
CA GLN A 185 -2.89 -16.89 -0.43
C GLN A 185 -2.25 -15.80 -1.33
N GLY A 186 -3.00 -15.29 -2.31
CA GLY A 186 -2.57 -14.26 -3.25
C GLY A 186 -3.12 -14.47 -4.65
N GLY A 187 -2.73 -13.61 -5.59
CA GLY A 187 -3.27 -13.61 -6.96
C GLY A 187 -2.92 -14.86 -7.76
N ALA A 188 -1.67 -15.34 -7.69
CA ALA A 188 -1.25 -16.47 -8.51
C ALA A 188 -2.10 -17.75 -8.27
N PRO A 189 -2.30 -18.24 -7.03
CA PRO A 189 -3.19 -19.37 -6.79
C PRO A 189 -4.65 -19.08 -7.16
N ALA A 190 -5.15 -17.86 -6.94
CA ALA A 190 -6.50 -17.48 -7.34
C ALA A 190 -6.70 -17.52 -8.86
N LEU A 191 -5.73 -17.06 -9.63
CA LEU A 191 -5.74 -17.10 -11.11
C LEU A 191 -5.69 -18.53 -11.65
N MET A 192 -4.98 -19.44 -10.99
CA MET A 192 -4.99 -20.87 -11.36
C MET A 192 -6.38 -21.48 -11.19
N GLU A 193 -7.08 -21.14 -10.09
CA GLU A 193 -8.47 -21.57 -9.86
C GLU A 193 -9.45 -20.97 -10.88
N VAL A 194 -9.24 -19.72 -11.31
CA VAL A 194 -10.02 -19.11 -12.40
C VAL A 194 -9.83 -19.89 -13.70
N MET A 195 -8.58 -20.20 -14.07
CA MET A 195 -8.28 -20.94 -15.31
C MET A 195 -8.80 -22.37 -15.30
N SER A 196 -8.94 -23.01 -14.13
CA SER A 196 -9.50 -24.35 -13.97
C SER A 196 -11.04 -24.37 -13.91
N GLY A 197 -11.68 -23.21 -13.87
CA GLY A 197 -13.13 -23.07 -13.71
C GLY A 197 -13.63 -23.26 -12.27
N GLY A 198 -12.73 -23.37 -11.28
CA GLY A 198 -13.08 -23.48 -9.86
C GLY A 198 -13.63 -22.18 -9.28
N ILE A 199 -13.25 -21.04 -9.85
CA ILE A 199 -13.65 -19.68 -9.48
C ILE A 199 -14.08 -18.93 -10.74
N THR A 200 -15.16 -18.13 -10.65
CA THR A 200 -15.70 -17.40 -11.80
C THR A 200 -14.79 -16.25 -12.24
N MET A 201 -14.27 -15.47 -11.29
CA MET A 201 -13.47 -14.27 -11.56
C MET A 201 -12.40 -14.06 -10.52
N PHE A 202 -11.35 -13.36 -10.92
CA PHE A 202 -10.34 -12.78 -10.05
C PHE A 202 -10.58 -11.29 -9.94
N THR A 203 -10.68 -10.76 -8.72
CA THR A 203 -10.88 -9.32 -8.47
C THR A 203 -9.64 -8.65 -7.89
N GLY A 204 -8.48 -9.28 -8.04
CA GLY A 204 -7.19 -8.68 -7.75
C GLY A 204 -6.67 -7.81 -8.89
N SER A 205 -5.37 -7.53 -8.87
CA SER A 205 -4.77 -6.68 -9.90
C SER A 205 -4.54 -7.44 -11.21
N PRO A 206 -4.89 -6.86 -12.37
CA PRO A 206 -4.50 -7.38 -13.68
C PRO A 206 -2.98 -7.48 -13.86
N VAL A 207 -2.18 -6.70 -13.10
CA VAL A 207 -0.73 -6.81 -13.04
C VAL A 207 -0.28 -8.23 -12.62
N GLU A 208 -0.99 -8.84 -11.67
CA GLU A 208 -0.71 -10.21 -11.23
C GLU A 208 -1.04 -11.27 -12.30
N ALA A 209 -1.88 -10.90 -13.26
CA ALA A 209 -2.29 -11.75 -14.38
C ALA A 209 -1.54 -11.46 -15.69
N LEU A 210 -0.54 -10.54 -15.71
CA LEU A 210 0.03 -10.00 -16.95
C LEU A 210 0.55 -11.10 -17.88
N SER A 211 1.32 -12.05 -17.40
CA SER A 211 1.83 -13.16 -18.22
C SER A 211 0.73 -14.08 -18.76
N LEU A 212 -0.38 -14.19 -18.05
CA LEU A 212 -1.55 -14.98 -18.49
C LEU A 212 -2.40 -14.21 -19.52
N LEU A 213 -2.48 -12.88 -19.39
CA LEU A 213 -3.10 -11.99 -20.38
C LEU A 213 -2.33 -12.03 -21.71
N GLU A 214 -1.00 -11.91 -21.66
CA GLU A 214 -0.11 -12.02 -22.82
C GLU A 214 -0.21 -13.39 -23.50
N ALA A 215 -0.37 -14.45 -22.71
CA ALA A 215 -0.58 -15.81 -23.23
C ALA A 215 -2.02 -16.09 -23.70
N GLY A 216 -2.92 -15.11 -23.62
CA GLY A 216 -4.34 -15.26 -24.00
C GLY A 216 -5.11 -16.30 -23.16
N ARG A 217 -4.68 -16.56 -21.91
CA ARG A 217 -5.29 -17.54 -21.01
C ARG A 217 -6.41 -16.95 -20.15
N VAL A 218 -6.38 -15.66 -19.95
CA VAL A 218 -7.38 -14.87 -19.20
C VAL A 218 -7.67 -13.58 -19.95
N ARG A 219 -8.75 -12.89 -19.58
CA ARG A 219 -9.07 -11.54 -20.07
C ARG A 219 -9.52 -10.66 -18.92
N THR A 220 -9.13 -9.38 -18.93
CA THR A 220 -9.59 -8.37 -17.99
C THR A 220 -10.82 -7.67 -18.56
N LEU A 221 -11.96 -7.77 -17.85
CA LEU A 221 -13.23 -7.18 -18.26
C LEU A 221 -13.32 -5.70 -17.91
N ALA A 222 -12.66 -5.27 -16.84
CA ALA A 222 -12.54 -3.87 -16.44
C ALA A 222 -11.41 -3.66 -15.43
N VAL A 223 -10.92 -2.42 -15.35
CA VAL A 223 -10.04 -1.94 -14.28
C VAL A 223 -10.82 -1.00 -13.35
N MET A 224 -10.51 -1.04 -12.07
CA MET A 224 -11.16 -0.20 -11.05
C MET A 224 -10.34 1.08 -10.85
N LEU A 225 -10.23 1.87 -11.89
CA LEU A 225 -9.59 3.19 -11.91
C LEU A 225 -10.59 4.25 -12.38
N ASP A 226 -10.31 5.51 -12.05
CA ASP A 226 -11.12 6.64 -12.51
C ASP A 226 -10.88 6.94 -14.00
N GLU A 227 -9.67 6.62 -14.50
CA GLU A 227 -9.27 6.75 -15.90
C GLU A 227 -8.68 5.44 -16.41
N ARG A 228 -8.60 5.25 -17.73
CA ARG A 228 -8.00 4.05 -18.35
C ARG A 228 -6.54 3.90 -17.94
N SER A 229 -6.16 2.64 -17.71
CA SER A 229 -4.77 2.28 -17.43
C SER A 229 -3.90 2.36 -18.70
N GLU A 230 -2.75 3.01 -18.62
CA GLU A 230 -1.75 2.94 -19.70
C GLU A 230 -1.21 1.51 -19.90
N THR A 231 -1.16 0.72 -18.82
CA THR A 231 -0.70 -0.69 -18.86
C THR A 231 -1.74 -1.63 -19.45
N PHE A 232 -3.03 -1.32 -19.27
CA PHE A 232 -4.16 -2.15 -19.72
C PHE A 232 -5.12 -1.31 -20.58
N PRO A 233 -4.67 -0.77 -21.75
CA PRO A 233 -5.43 0.20 -22.54
C PRO A 233 -6.73 -0.38 -23.10
N ASP A 234 -6.78 -1.69 -23.32
CA ASP A 234 -7.96 -2.39 -23.86
C ASP A 234 -9.04 -2.65 -22.78
N ALA A 235 -8.66 -2.61 -21.49
CA ALA A 235 -9.61 -2.82 -20.41
C ALA A 235 -10.34 -1.50 -20.08
N PRO A 236 -11.68 -1.43 -20.17
CA PRO A 236 -12.42 -0.25 -19.78
C PRO A 236 -12.36 -0.03 -18.27
N THR A 237 -12.63 1.20 -17.80
CA THR A 237 -12.93 1.46 -16.41
C THR A 237 -14.31 0.92 -16.04
N VAL A 238 -14.61 0.76 -14.75
CA VAL A 238 -15.95 0.38 -14.27
C VAL A 238 -17.00 1.38 -14.75
N ARG A 239 -16.67 2.69 -14.73
CA ARG A 239 -17.55 3.76 -15.23
C ARG A 239 -17.88 3.60 -16.72
N GLU A 240 -16.89 3.31 -17.55
CA GLU A 240 -17.09 3.07 -18.99
C GLU A 240 -17.90 1.81 -19.26
N ALA A 241 -17.66 0.74 -18.48
CA ALA A 241 -18.28 -0.56 -18.71
C ALA A 241 -19.74 -0.63 -18.26
N ILE A 242 -20.10 -0.05 -17.11
CA ILE A 242 -21.44 -0.20 -16.50
C ILE A 242 -22.06 1.13 -16.02
N GLY A 243 -21.44 2.28 -16.29
CA GLY A 243 -21.97 3.60 -15.90
C GLY A 243 -21.98 3.87 -14.39
N LYS A 244 -21.15 3.17 -13.62
CA LYS A 244 -21.07 3.26 -12.17
C LYS A 244 -19.68 3.68 -11.72
N ASP A 245 -19.63 4.52 -10.71
CA ASP A 245 -18.36 4.99 -10.14
C ASP A 245 -17.87 4.03 -9.07
N TRP A 246 -16.81 3.30 -9.40
CA TRP A 246 -16.06 2.50 -8.46
C TRP A 246 -14.60 2.44 -8.89
N SER A 247 -13.73 3.00 -8.06
CA SER A 247 -12.29 2.88 -8.19
C SER A 247 -11.71 2.25 -6.93
N TYR A 248 -10.78 1.34 -7.11
CA TYR A 248 -10.07 0.67 -6.03
C TYR A 248 -8.68 0.23 -6.50
N ALA A 249 -7.66 0.59 -5.72
CA ALA A 249 -6.30 0.17 -5.96
C ALA A 249 -5.63 -0.21 -4.63
N ASN A 250 -4.77 -1.22 -4.65
CA ASN A 250 -3.79 -1.35 -3.59
C ASN A 250 -2.79 -0.20 -3.72
N TRP A 251 -2.45 0.36 -2.61
CA TRP A 251 -1.46 1.42 -2.49
C TRP A 251 -0.31 0.96 -1.58
N PHE A 252 0.86 1.49 -1.83
CA PHE A 252 2.06 1.24 -1.07
C PHE A 252 2.64 2.58 -0.66
N ALA A 253 2.82 2.78 0.63
CA ALA A 253 3.21 4.08 1.17
C ALA A 253 4.43 3.99 2.06
N LEU A 254 5.21 5.06 2.08
CA LEU A 254 6.26 5.27 3.07
C LEU A 254 5.64 5.89 4.31
N VAL A 255 5.97 5.32 5.47
CA VAL A 255 5.50 5.76 6.78
C VAL A 255 6.62 5.69 7.80
N ALA A 256 6.44 6.39 8.94
CA ALA A 256 7.33 6.29 10.10
C ALA A 256 6.52 5.98 11.38
N PRO A 257 7.19 5.56 12.47
CA PRO A 257 6.59 5.56 13.80
C PRO A 257 6.06 6.96 14.15
N LYS A 258 4.95 7.02 14.87
CA LYS A 258 4.34 8.30 15.28
C LYS A 258 5.27 9.13 16.12
N GLY A 259 5.38 10.43 15.80
CA GLY A 259 6.14 11.40 16.59
C GLY A 259 7.61 11.56 16.16
N ILE A 260 7.91 11.24 14.88
CA ILE A 260 9.24 11.53 14.32
C ILE A 260 9.55 13.04 14.44
N ASP A 261 10.82 13.36 14.74
CA ASP A 261 11.27 14.74 14.77
C ASP A 261 11.01 15.48 13.46
N ALA A 262 10.58 16.75 13.55
CA ALA A 262 10.13 17.49 12.38
C ALA A 262 11.25 17.74 11.35
N GLU A 263 12.49 17.99 11.80
CA GLU A 263 13.64 18.20 10.91
C GLU A 263 14.01 16.89 10.20
N ALA A 264 14.06 15.78 10.94
CA ALA A 264 14.30 14.46 10.37
C ALA A 264 13.20 14.09 9.36
N ARG A 265 11.93 14.38 9.70
CA ARG A 265 10.79 14.15 8.80
C ARG A 265 10.93 14.93 7.49
N ASP A 266 11.28 16.22 7.57
CA ASP A 266 11.43 17.06 6.37
C ASP A 266 12.58 16.59 5.48
N ILE A 267 13.73 16.24 6.06
CA ILE A 267 14.88 15.69 5.33
C ILE A 267 14.47 14.40 4.59
N LEU A 268 13.84 13.48 5.29
CA LEU A 268 13.38 12.20 4.73
C LEU A 268 12.32 12.40 3.65
N TYR A 269 11.34 13.28 3.88
CA TYR A 269 10.28 13.56 2.91
C TYR A 269 10.85 14.12 1.60
N GLN A 270 11.76 15.11 1.68
CA GLN A 270 12.37 15.71 0.49
C GLN A 270 13.25 14.70 -0.27
N ALA A 271 14.03 13.90 0.44
CA ALA A 271 14.82 12.85 -0.18
C ALA A 271 13.93 11.77 -0.82
N ALA A 272 12.83 11.37 -0.15
CA ALA A 272 11.88 10.40 -0.66
C ALA A 272 11.14 10.91 -1.91
N ALA A 273 10.75 12.19 -1.94
CA ALA A 273 10.13 12.81 -3.11
C ALA A 273 11.06 12.77 -4.33
N ARG A 274 12.33 13.15 -4.14
CA ARG A 274 13.32 13.08 -5.21
C ARG A 274 13.58 11.63 -5.65
N ALA A 275 13.71 10.71 -4.70
CA ALA A 275 13.91 9.29 -4.99
C ALA A 275 12.75 8.70 -5.83
N ASN A 276 11.51 8.99 -5.44
CA ASN A 276 10.34 8.50 -6.19
C ASN A 276 10.22 9.12 -7.59
N ALA A 277 10.70 10.36 -7.78
CA ALA A 277 10.69 11.05 -9.07
C ALA A 277 11.83 10.63 -10.01
N ARG A 278 12.79 9.82 -9.57
CA ARG A 278 13.93 9.39 -10.40
C ARG A 278 13.46 8.58 -11.60
N PRO A 279 13.96 8.84 -12.82
CA PRO A 279 13.53 8.13 -14.02
C PRO A 279 13.69 6.61 -13.92
N GLU A 280 14.76 6.11 -13.30
CA GLU A 280 15.02 4.68 -13.10
C GLU A 280 14.04 4.02 -12.12
N VAL A 281 13.58 4.73 -11.08
CA VAL A 281 12.53 4.25 -10.17
C VAL A 281 11.20 4.22 -10.89
N GLN A 282 10.84 5.28 -11.60
CA GLN A 282 9.62 5.41 -12.37
C GLN A 282 9.51 4.33 -13.46
N SER A 283 10.56 4.14 -14.27
CA SER A 283 10.55 3.14 -15.34
C SER A 283 10.50 1.71 -14.80
N SER A 284 11.29 1.39 -13.75
CA SER A 284 11.29 0.06 -13.13
C SER A 284 9.93 -0.33 -12.56
N LEU A 285 9.17 0.62 -11.98
CA LEU A 285 7.81 0.37 -11.52
C LEU A 285 6.84 0.17 -12.70
N LYS A 286 6.88 1.07 -13.70
CA LYS A 286 6.01 1.01 -14.88
C LYS A 286 6.20 -0.26 -15.71
N GLU A 287 7.43 -0.72 -15.90
CA GLU A 287 7.77 -1.99 -16.57
C GLU A 287 7.12 -3.21 -15.89
N ARG A 288 6.80 -3.09 -14.60
CA ARG A 288 6.08 -4.12 -13.82
C ARG A 288 4.56 -3.90 -13.79
N GLY A 289 4.04 -2.91 -14.52
CA GLY A 289 2.63 -2.53 -14.49
C GLY A 289 2.20 -1.80 -13.21
N ILE A 290 3.15 -1.34 -12.40
CA ILE A 290 2.91 -0.62 -11.16
C ILE A 290 2.91 0.88 -11.46
N THR A 291 1.89 1.60 -11.07
CA THR A 291 1.78 3.05 -11.29
C THR A 291 2.45 3.79 -10.13
N PRO A 292 3.59 4.49 -10.37
CA PRO A 292 4.18 5.35 -9.35
C PRO A 292 3.26 6.54 -9.06
N VAL A 293 3.16 6.90 -7.80
CA VAL A 293 2.42 8.09 -7.33
C VAL A 293 3.24 8.81 -6.26
N TRP A 294 2.92 10.08 -6.03
CA TRP A 294 3.49 10.85 -4.93
C TRP A 294 2.46 11.86 -4.46
N ASP A 295 2.17 11.86 -3.18
CA ASP A 295 1.23 12.78 -2.56
C ASP A 295 1.97 14.01 -2.01
N ALA A 296 1.40 15.19 -2.19
CA ALA A 296 1.85 16.37 -1.49
C ALA A 296 1.57 16.25 0.03
N PRO A 297 2.23 17.05 0.88
CA PRO A 297 2.00 17.03 2.31
C PRO A 297 0.52 17.20 2.67
N GLY A 298 -0.02 16.24 3.44
CA GLY A 298 -1.42 16.18 3.86
C GLY A 298 -2.39 15.53 2.86
N GLU A 299 -1.99 15.32 1.61
CA GLU A 299 -2.85 14.62 0.64
C GLU A 299 -3.00 13.13 0.98
N PHE A 300 -1.90 12.49 1.43
CA PHE A 300 -1.99 11.10 1.85
C PHE A 300 -2.85 10.93 3.11
N ASP A 301 -2.83 11.85 4.06
CA ASP A 301 -3.70 11.83 5.24
C ASP A 301 -5.19 11.88 4.81
N ALA A 302 -5.54 12.78 3.89
CA ALA A 302 -6.90 12.88 3.35
C ALA A 302 -7.32 11.61 2.60
N PHE A 303 -6.43 11.07 1.75
CA PHE A 303 -6.66 9.81 1.06
C PHE A 303 -6.86 8.66 2.04
N ALA A 304 -6.01 8.53 3.07
CA ALA A 304 -6.07 7.47 4.07
C ALA A 304 -7.40 7.47 4.84
N ALA A 305 -7.90 8.67 5.20
CA ALA A 305 -9.19 8.82 5.85
C ALA A 305 -10.35 8.40 4.94
N ASP A 306 -10.38 8.86 3.69
CA ASP A 306 -11.40 8.49 2.70
C ASP A 306 -11.37 6.99 2.39
N PHE A 307 -10.17 6.42 2.16
CA PHE A 307 -9.98 4.99 1.93
C PHE A 307 -10.54 4.15 3.09
N THR A 308 -10.20 4.50 4.33
CA THR A 308 -10.65 3.78 5.52
C THR A 308 -12.18 3.83 5.66
N ALA A 309 -12.79 5.00 5.42
CA ALA A 309 -14.24 5.16 5.46
C ALA A 309 -14.96 4.34 4.39
N LYS A 310 -14.48 4.38 3.15
CA LYS A 310 -15.02 3.58 2.03
C LYS A 310 -14.88 2.08 2.29
N ALA A 311 -13.70 1.64 2.71
CA ALA A 311 -13.45 0.23 3.00
C ALA A 311 -14.33 -0.28 4.17
N LYS A 312 -14.52 0.52 5.22
CA LYS A 312 -15.43 0.21 6.32
C LYS A 312 -16.86 -0.01 5.81
N SER A 313 -17.40 0.91 5.00
CA SER A 313 -18.75 0.77 4.43
C SER A 313 -18.92 -0.52 3.63
N VAL A 314 -17.90 -0.89 2.83
CA VAL A 314 -17.92 -2.16 2.08
C VAL A 314 -17.87 -3.37 3.01
N LEU A 315 -17.02 -3.35 4.03
CA LEU A 315 -16.91 -4.44 5.01
C LEU A 315 -18.20 -4.61 5.83
N GLU A 316 -18.92 -3.51 6.14
CA GLU A 316 -20.25 -3.54 6.73
C GLU A 316 -21.26 -4.24 5.80
N GLY A 317 -21.28 -3.87 4.51
CA GLY A 317 -22.11 -4.51 3.49
C GLY A 317 -21.80 -6.01 3.30
N LEU A 318 -20.55 -6.40 3.45
CA LEU A 318 -20.11 -7.80 3.42
C LEU A 318 -20.43 -8.57 4.72
N GLY A 319 -20.91 -7.89 5.78
CA GLY A 319 -21.14 -8.50 7.09
C GLY A 319 -19.87 -8.88 7.85
N LEU A 320 -18.74 -8.24 7.52
CA LEU A 320 -17.41 -8.55 8.07
C LEU A 320 -16.94 -7.53 9.11
N ALA A 321 -17.58 -6.36 9.19
CA ALA A 321 -17.26 -5.37 10.20
C ALA A 321 -17.63 -5.90 11.60
N LYS A 322 -16.69 -5.75 12.55
CA LYS A 322 -16.96 -5.99 13.98
C LYS A 322 -17.22 -4.65 14.66
N ASN A 323 -18.29 -4.61 15.46
CA ASN A 323 -18.66 -3.47 16.30
C ASN A 323 -17.72 -3.32 17.49
#